data_02edcac661f42e0f44bad778fb4b9945
#
_entry.id   02edcac661f42e0f44bad778fb4b9945
#
_cell.length_a   1.000
_cell.length_b   1.000
_cell.length_c   1.000
_cell.angle_alpha   90.00
_cell.angle_beta   90.00
_cell.angle_gamma   90.00
#
_symmetry.space_group_name_H-M   'P 1'
#
loop_
_entity.id
_entity.type
_entity.pdbx_description
1 polymer ?
#
loop_
_entity_poly.entity_id
_entity_poly.type
_entity_poly.pdbx_seq_one_letter_code
_entity_poly.pdbx_strand_id
1 'polypeptide(L)'
;MHLSTRPRLSLLAAALLAAPLMLDASSASAVNGPAAPDQLTYVAKVNVGEQSACTGTLVDPQWVLTAASCFGTVGQLPTGRPAVATTVTVGRTDLTQTTGAVLPAIRLVPHADRDLVLLKLAAKVTDPAVKPVPLATTPAAAGEVLTLAGFGRTKTEWVPDKLHAGSFTVASTTATTVDLNGSDTATVCQGDAGGPALRTVNGVTELVAVNSRSWQGGCLGIDPAETRTGAVDTRVDDLGAWVRHTTSRNPLDLTADGKADLPAIRSDDGVLWVYPGTGNASGATFGPRFQAGTSWNSQDAVTIGDLDNDGNGDLLSRQASDGTLWVYPGTGKTSGTFGTRYQIGRSWQSQDVTRTGDFNGDGLTDVLTRQASDGTLWVYPGTTESGPAVLGTRYQVGTGWNSQDAVTIGDLDNDGRVDVLSRQASDGTLWVYPGTGRTSGAFGTRYQIGRSWQSQDVTRTGDFNGDGLTDVLTRQASDGTLWVYPGTGKAGTETLGTRYQAGTGWGPYRIIL
;
A
#
# COMPACT_ATOMS: atom_id res chain seq x y z
N MET A 1 -89.84 34.60 -52.03
CA MET A 1 -88.77 34.94 -51.17
C MET A 1 -88.94 34.19 -49.84
N HIS A 2 -88.40 33.02 -49.74
CA HIS A 2 -88.51 32.19 -48.50
C HIS A 2 -87.16 31.95 -47.89
N LEU A 3 -86.99 32.46 -46.70
CA LEU A 3 -85.83 32.12 -45.82
C LEU A 3 -86.21 30.88 -45.02
N SER A 4 -85.46 29.84 -45.20
CA SER A 4 -85.58 28.61 -44.42
C SER A 4 -84.45 28.58 -43.38
N THR A 5 -84.84 28.62 -42.10
CA THR A 5 -83.95 28.42 -40.92
C THR A 5 -83.81 26.94 -40.65
N ARG A 6 -82.57 26.45 -40.60
CA ARG A 6 -82.24 25.10 -40.11
C ARG A 6 -81.63 25.19 -38.69
N PRO A 7 -82.00 24.28 -37.77
CA PRO A 7 -81.41 24.26 -36.39
C PRO A 7 -80.03 23.60 -36.38
N ARG A 8 -79.16 24.19 -35.60
CA ARG A 8 -77.81 23.64 -35.32
C ARG A 8 -77.91 22.63 -34.18
N LEU A 9 -77.57 21.37 -34.46
CA LEU A 9 -77.29 20.36 -33.46
C LEU A 9 -75.86 20.58 -32.88
N SER A 10 -75.79 20.81 -31.58
CA SER A 10 -74.53 20.88 -30.86
C SER A 10 -74.11 19.48 -30.47
N LEU A 11 -73.03 18.95 -31.07
CA LEU A 11 -72.32 17.74 -30.58
C LEU A 11 -71.37 18.13 -29.45
N LEU A 12 -71.62 17.66 -28.24
CA LEU A 12 -70.67 17.65 -27.16
C LEU A 12 -69.63 16.51 -27.42
N ALA A 13 -68.39 16.87 -27.78
CA ALA A 13 -67.30 15.95 -27.83
C ALA A 13 -66.68 15.81 -26.40
N ALA A 14 -66.87 14.65 -25.80
CA ALA A 14 -66.18 14.29 -24.57
C ALA A 14 -64.72 13.96 -24.94
N ALA A 15 -63.76 14.85 -24.55
CA ALA A 15 -62.35 14.59 -24.64
C ALA A 15 -61.94 13.67 -23.47
N LEU A 16 -61.69 12.39 -23.75
CA LEU A 16 -60.93 11.50 -22.82
C LEU A 16 -59.46 11.97 -22.80
N LEU A 17 -59.03 12.57 -21.69
CA LEU A 17 -57.63 12.76 -21.39
C LEU A 17 -57.00 11.38 -21.07
N ALA A 18 -56.33 10.78 -22.04
CA ALA A 18 -55.38 9.70 -21.79
C ALA A 18 -54.12 10.32 -21.15
N ALA A 19 -53.99 10.21 -19.84
CA ALA A 19 -52.72 10.45 -19.17
C ALA A 19 -51.71 9.41 -19.67
N PRO A 20 -50.50 9.80 -20.12
CA PRO A 20 -49.47 8.83 -20.38
C PRO A 20 -49.04 8.22 -18.99
N LEU A 21 -49.25 6.92 -18.83
CA LEU A 21 -48.53 6.17 -17.82
C LEU A 21 -47.02 6.29 -18.18
N MET A 22 -46.33 7.17 -17.47
CA MET A 22 -44.89 7.11 -17.38
C MET A 22 -44.58 5.79 -16.68
N LEU A 23 -44.25 4.74 -17.43
CA LEU A 23 -43.49 3.62 -16.89
C LEU A 23 -42.13 4.20 -16.51
N ASP A 24 -41.94 4.43 -15.23
CA ASP A 24 -40.59 4.58 -14.69
C ASP A 24 -39.82 3.32 -15.08
N ALA A 25 -38.98 3.44 -16.09
CA ALA A 25 -37.97 2.44 -16.38
C ALA A 25 -37.04 2.44 -15.20
N SER A 26 -37.26 1.52 -14.26
CA SER A 26 -36.32 1.22 -13.19
C SER A 26 -35.02 0.88 -13.88
N SER A 27 -34.01 1.76 -13.75
CA SER A 27 -32.66 1.53 -14.20
C SER A 27 -32.14 0.28 -13.50
N ALA A 28 -31.79 -0.70 -14.28
CA ALA A 28 -31.20 -1.95 -13.79
C ALA A 28 -29.74 -1.73 -13.39
N SER A 29 -29.30 -2.35 -12.32
CA SER A 29 -28.09 -1.99 -11.58
C SER A 29 -27.21 -3.21 -11.27
N ALA A 30 -25.85 -3.06 -11.30
CA ALA A 30 -24.86 -3.99 -10.73
C ALA A 30 -24.80 -3.86 -9.19
N VAL A 31 -24.31 -4.88 -8.43
CA VAL A 31 -24.86 -5.08 -7.09
C VAL A 31 -26.35 -4.83 -7.20
N ASN A 32 -27.01 -5.39 -8.09
CA ASN A 32 -28.42 -5.22 -8.48
C ASN A 32 -29.15 -4.16 -7.62
N GLY A 33 -28.62 -2.94 -7.55
CA GLY A 33 -29.05 -1.76 -6.82
C GLY A 33 -29.01 -0.51 -7.74
N PRO A 34 -29.41 0.68 -7.31
CA PRO A 34 -29.30 1.92 -8.09
C PRO A 34 -27.84 2.29 -8.39
N ALA A 35 -27.60 3.17 -9.36
CA ALA A 35 -26.28 3.78 -9.55
C ALA A 35 -25.78 4.35 -8.24
N ALA A 36 -24.52 4.06 -7.92
CA ALA A 36 -23.91 4.47 -6.66
C ALA A 36 -23.80 6.01 -6.57
N PRO A 37 -23.86 6.58 -5.37
CA PRO A 37 -23.55 7.99 -5.18
C PRO A 37 -22.15 8.32 -5.66
N ASP A 38 -21.95 9.52 -6.22
CA ASP A 38 -20.64 10.01 -6.69
C ASP A 38 -19.56 10.07 -5.60
N GLN A 39 -19.93 9.90 -4.34
CA GLN A 39 -19.02 9.93 -3.19
C GLN A 39 -18.20 8.63 -3.01
N LEU A 40 -18.55 7.52 -3.68
CA LEU A 40 -17.83 6.24 -3.55
C LEU A 40 -16.58 6.18 -4.46
N THR A 41 -15.84 7.29 -4.56
CA THR A 41 -14.66 7.41 -5.42
C THR A 41 -13.49 6.48 -5.05
N TYR A 42 -13.48 5.94 -3.84
CA TYR A 42 -12.50 4.94 -3.38
C TYR A 42 -12.81 3.51 -3.86
N VAL A 43 -13.99 3.27 -4.43
CA VAL A 43 -14.29 1.97 -5.05
C VAL A 43 -13.61 1.91 -6.41
N ALA A 44 -12.89 0.82 -6.64
CA ALA A 44 -12.06 0.65 -7.82
C ALA A 44 -12.55 -0.49 -8.70
N LYS A 45 -12.44 -0.34 -10.04
CA LYS A 45 -12.54 -1.46 -10.97
C LYS A 45 -11.16 -2.08 -11.15
N VAL A 46 -11.05 -3.39 -10.96
CA VAL A 46 -9.82 -4.16 -11.10
C VAL A 46 -9.93 -5.05 -12.34
N ASN A 47 -9.22 -4.71 -13.42
CA ASN A 47 -9.16 -5.52 -14.63
C ASN A 47 -7.96 -6.45 -14.58
N VAL A 48 -8.19 -7.75 -14.61
CA VAL A 48 -7.15 -8.80 -14.62
C VAL A 48 -7.03 -9.35 -16.03
N GLY A 49 -6.05 -8.85 -16.79
CA GLY A 49 -5.98 -9.06 -18.23
C GLY A 49 -7.14 -8.41 -18.97
N GLU A 50 -7.51 -8.99 -20.13
CA GLU A 50 -8.60 -8.49 -20.97
C GLU A 50 -9.94 -9.20 -20.76
N GLN A 51 -9.94 -10.29 -19.98
CA GLN A 51 -11.07 -11.22 -19.90
C GLN A 51 -11.75 -11.28 -18.54
N SER A 52 -11.13 -10.74 -17.50
CA SER A 52 -11.64 -10.83 -16.14
C SER A 52 -11.60 -9.47 -15.44
N ALA A 53 -12.64 -9.19 -14.67
CA ALA A 53 -12.69 -7.99 -13.86
C ALA A 53 -13.29 -8.29 -12.49
N CYS A 54 -12.80 -7.57 -11.51
CA CYS A 54 -13.27 -7.55 -10.12
C CYS A 54 -13.48 -6.09 -9.67
N THR A 55 -13.97 -5.95 -8.47
CA THR A 55 -14.07 -4.69 -7.77
C THR A 55 -13.00 -4.65 -6.67
N GLY A 56 -12.60 -3.47 -6.22
CA GLY A 56 -11.68 -3.26 -5.13
C GLY A 56 -11.97 -2.00 -4.35
N THR A 57 -11.22 -1.76 -3.30
CA THR A 57 -11.39 -0.62 -2.42
C THR A 57 -10.04 0.02 -2.10
N LEU A 58 -9.89 1.32 -2.38
CA LEU A 58 -8.69 2.06 -2.01
C LEU A 58 -8.64 2.19 -0.48
N VAL A 59 -7.64 1.56 0.15
CA VAL A 59 -7.44 1.56 1.62
C VAL A 59 -6.20 2.36 2.04
N ASP A 60 -5.35 2.71 1.08
CA ASP A 60 -4.19 3.59 1.21
C ASP A 60 -3.99 4.29 -0.15
N PRO A 61 -3.37 5.47 -0.24
CA PRO A 61 -3.18 6.17 -1.52
C PRO A 61 -2.54 5.34 -2.64
N GLN A 62 -1.79 4.30 -2.32
CA GLN A 62 -1.13 3.42 -3.28
C GLN A 62 -1.62 1.96 -3.24
N TRP A 63 -2.62 1.63 -2.40
CA TRP A 63 -3.04 0.26 -2.20
C TRP A 63 -4.55 0.07 -2.29
N VAL A 64 -4.95 -0.94 -3.04
CA VAL A 64 -6.33 -1.38 -3.20
C VAL A 64 -6.50 -2.76 -2.59
N LEU A 65 -7.48 -2.93 -1.70
CA LEU A 65 -7.89 -4.21 -1.14
C LEU A 65 -8.97 -4.82 -2.05
N THR A 66 -8.83 -6.11 -2.39
CA THR A 66 -9.78 -6.85 -3.22
C THR A 66 -9.76 -8.34 -2.87
N ALA A 67 -10.55 -9.17 -3.56
CA ALA A 67 -10.60 -10.61 -3.34
C ALA A 67 -9.41 -11.33 -3.99
N ALA A 68 -8.77 -12.24 -3.26
CA ALA A 68 -7.67 -13.07 -3.76
C ALA A 68 -8.12 -14.01 -4.88
N SER A 69 -9.37 -14.49 -4.83
CA SER A 69 -10.01 -15.32 -5.86
C SER A 69 -10.06 -14.68 -7.25
N CYS A 70 -9.89 -13.35 -7.36
CA CYS A 70 -9.73 -12.65 -8.63
C CYS A 70 -8.43 -13.02 -9.37
N PHE A 71 -7.41 -13.51 -8.66
CA PHE A 71 -6.08 -13.79 -9.20
C PHE A 71 -5.71 -15.27 -9.20
N GLY A 72 -6.44 -16.09 -8.46
CA GLY A 72 -6.17 -17.53 -8.38
C GLY A 72 -6.78 -18.19 -7.14
N THR A 73 -6.21 -19.31 -6.74
CA THR A 73 -6.70 -20.07 -5.58
C THR A 73 -6.28 -19.41 -4.28
N VAL A 74 -7.24 -19.14 -3.40
CA VAL A 74 -7.01 -18.58 -2.05
C VAL A 74 -6.01 -19.47 -1.28
N GLY A 75 -5.03 -18.85 -0.61
CA GLY A 75 -3.97 -19.55 0.13
C GLY A 75 -2.85 -20.13 -0.75
N GLN A 76 -2.92 -20.00 -2.08
CA GLN A 76 -1.88 -20.45 -3.02
C GLN A 76 -1.27 -19.34 -3.86
N LEU A 77 -1.80 -18.13 -3.77
CA LEU A 77 -1.25 -16.96 -4.47
C LEU A 77 0.09 -16.59 -3.87
N PRO A 78 1.15 -16.45 -4.68
CA PRO A 78 2.41 -15.90 -4.21
C PRO A 78 2.30 -14.38 -4.01
N THR A 79 3.05 -13.85 -3.06
CA THR A 79 3.37 -12.43 -3.02
C THR A 79 4.28 -12.09 -4.19
N GLY A 80 4.07 -10.95 -4.84
CA GLY A 80 4.89 -10.52 -5.98
C GLY A 80 4.08 -9.91 -7.10
N ARG A 81 4.69 -9.76 -8.28
CA ARG A 81 4.01 -9.18 -9.45
C ARG A 81 2.81 -10.03 -9.88
N PRO A 82 1.67 -9.41 -10.26
CA PRO A 82 0.55 -10.15 -10.86
C PRO A 82 1.01 -11.00 -12.06
N ALA A 83 0.63 -12.27 -12.09
CA ALA A 83 0.95 -13.17 -13.22
C ALA A 83 0.32 -12.71 -14.53
N VAL A 84 -0.79 -11.99 -14.44
CA VAL A 84 -1.49 -11.37 -15.57
C VAL A 84 -1.48 -9.86 -15.37
N ALA A 85 -1.19 -9.11 -16.45
CA ALA A 85 -1.22 -7.64 -16.41
C ALA A 85 -2.55 -7.15 -15.84
N THR A 86 -2.47 -6.39 -14.76
CA THR A 86 -3.64 -5.94 -14.00
C THR A 86 -3.67 -4.43 -13.97
N THR A 87 -4.82 -3.83 -14.28
CA THR A 87 -5.03 -2.38 -14.18
C THR A 87 -6.16 -2.07 -13.21
N VAL A 88 -6.00 -0.98 -12.49
CA VAL A 88 -6.96 -0.49 -11.49
C VAL A 88 -7.43 0.89 -11.90
N THR A 89 -8.75 1.04 -12.05
CA THR A 89 -9.41 2.34 -12.26
C THR A 89 -10.04 2.78 -10.95
N VAL A 90 -9.68 3.96 -10.44
CA VAL A 90 -10.17 4.51 -9.17
C VAL A 90 -10.41 6.02 -9.29
N GLY A 91 -11.27 6.58 -8.48
CA GLY A 91 -11.59 8.02 -8.48
C GLY A 91 -12.76 8.39 -9.41
N ARG A 92 -13.53 7.40 -9.89
CA ARG A 92 -14.74 7.63 -10.69
C ARG A 92 -15.77 6.53 -10.45
N THR A 93 -17.03 6.90 -10.43
CA THR A 93 -18.17 5.99 -10.33
C THR A 93 -18.81 5.71 -11.69
N ASP A 94 -18.42 6.45 -12.72
CA ASP A 94 -18.80 6.29 -14.12
C ASP A 94 -17.53 6.14 -14.97
N LEU A 95 -17.30 4.95 -15.53
CA LEU A 95 -16.10 4.60 -16.30
C LEU A 95 -16.03 5.31 -17.66
N THR A 96 -17.12 5.91 -18.12
CA THR A 96 -17.12 6.75 -19.34
C THR A 96 -16.43 8.10 -19.11
N GLN A 97 -16.24 8.49 -17.84
CA GLN A 97 -15.51 9.69 -17.46
C GLN A 97 -13.99 9.43 -17.47
N THR A 98 -13.22 10.52 -17.54
CA THR A 98 -11.75 10.47 -17.54
C THR A 98 -11.13 10.96 -16.22
N THR A 99 -11.95 11.33 -15.23
CA THR A 99 -11.49 11.72 -13.89
C THR A 99 -10.86 10.54 -13.13
N GLY A 100 -10.17 10.81 -12.03
CA GLY A 100 -9.49 9.79 -11.25
C GLY A 100 -8.24 9.21 -11.95
N ALA A 101 -7.83 8.02 -11.56
CA ALA A 101 -6.60 7.39 -12.03
C ALA A 101 -6.86 6.00 -12.64
N VAL A 102 -6.06 5.64 -13.66
CA VAL A 102 -5.94 4.28 -14.20
C VAL A 102 -4.49 3.86 -14.06
N LEU A 103 -4.22 2.95 -13.14
CA LEU A 103 -2.86 2.60 -12.73
C LEU A 103 -2.63 1.08 -12.84
N PRO A 104 -1.44 0.63 -13.29
CA PRO A 104 -1.05 -0.77 -13.19
C PRO A 104 -0.93 -1.21 -11.73
N ALA A 105 -1.36 -2.43 -11.42
CA ALA A 105 -0.97 -3.11 -10.19
C ALA A 105 0.41 -3.74 -10.39
N ILE A 106 1.36 -3.40 -9.52
CA ILE A 106 2.76 -3.85 -9.62
C ILE A 106 3.09 -4.97 -8.64
N ARG A 107 2.26 -5.16 -7.59
CA ARG A 107 2.47 -6.19 -6.57
C ARG A 107 1.16 -6.68 -5.97
N LEU A 108 1.11 -7.98 -5.68
CA LEU A 108 0.08 -8.67 -4.91
C LEU A 108 0.65 -9.04 -3.54
N VAL A 109 -0.12 -8.78 -2.48
CA VAL A 109 0.16 -9.30 -1.13
C VAL A 109 -1.10 -10.00 -0.64
N PRO A 110 -1.24 -11.33 -0.90
CA PRO A 110 -2.41 -12.08 -0.46
C PRO A 110 -2.39 -12.29 1.06
N HIS A 111 -3.57 -12.29 1.66
CA HIS A 111 -3.72 -12.75 3.03
C HIS A 111 -3.58 -14.28 3.09
N ALA A 112 -2.99 -14.81 4.16
CA ALA A 112 -2.61 -16.23 4.23
C ALA A 112 -3.81 -17.19 4.19
N ASP A 113 -4.93 -16.83 4.83
CA ASP A 113 -6.07 -17.71 5.07
C ASP A 113 -7.44 -17.09 4.73
N ARG A 114 -7.46 -15.87 4.14
CA ARG A 114 -8.70 -15.19 3.74
C ARG A 114 -8.71 -14.90 2.26
N ASP A 115 -9.91 -14.83 1.68
CA ASP A 115 -10.09 -14.40 0.29
C ASP A 115 -9.87 -12.88 0.18
N LEU A 116 -8.62 -12.45 0.41
CA LEU A 116 -8.17 -11.07 0.37
C LEU A 116 -6.78 -10.96 -0.24
N VAL A 117 -6.57 -9.90 -0.98
CA VAL A 117 -5.27 -9.50 -1.51
C VAL A 117 -5.16 -7.98 -1.54
N LEU A 118 -4.03 -7.44 -1.11
CA LEU A 118 -3.66 -6.04 -1.32
C LEU A 118 -2.90 -5.90 -2.63
N LEU A 119 -3.33 -4.95 -3.46
CA LEU A 119 -2.71 -4.59 -4.73
C LEU A 119 -1.93 -3.29 -4.55
N LYS A 120 -0.61 -3.31 -4.73
CA LYS A 120 0.18 -2.08 -4.85
C LYS A 120 0.02 -1.49 -6.24
N LEU A 121 -0.34 -0.23 -6.32
CA LEU A 121 -0.43 0.53 -7.56
C LEU A 121 0.95 1.07 -7.96
N ALA A 122 1.21 1.23 -9.26
CA ALA A 122 2.47 1.77 -9.76
C ALA A 122 2.76 3.21 -9.31
N ALA A 123 1.70 3.97 -8.97
CA ALA A 123 1.81 5.32 -8.41
C ALA A 123 0.70 5.55 -7.38
N LYS A 124 0.88 6.57 -6.56
CA LYS A 124 -0.15 7.03 -5.61
C LYS A 124 -1.30 7.71 -6.34
N VAL A 125 -2.51 7.52 -5.84
CA VAL A 125 -3.68 8.32 -6.21
C VAL A 125 -3.55 9.67 -5.53
N THR A 126 -3.29 10.72 -6.31
CA THR A 126 -2.98 12.07 -5.80
C THR A 126 -4.17 13.04 -5.85
N ASP A 127 -5.30 12.63 -6.43
CA ASP A 127 -6.51 13.44 -6.45
C ASP A 127 -7.05 13.63 -5.02
N PRO A 128 -7.10 14.85 -4.48
CA PRO A 128 -7.55 15.10 -3.10
C PRO A 128 -9.04 14.77 -2.87
N ALA A 129 -9.84 14.62 -3.93
CA ALA A 129 -11.23 14.17 -3.85
C ALA A 129 -11.35 12.65 -3.65
N VAL A 130 -10.28 11.89 -3.91
CA VAL A 130 -10.23 10.43 -3.77
C VAL A 130 -9.48 10.07 -2.49
N LYS A 131 -10.21 9.76 -1.44
CA LYS A 131 -9.63 9.42 -0.15
C LYS A 131 -9.77 7.93 0.13
N PRO A 132 -8.71 7.26 0.62
CA PRO A 132 -8.82 5.89 1.11
C PRO A 132 -9.90 5.77 2.19
N VAL A 133 -10.63 4.65 2.18
CA VAL A 133 -11.61 4.35 3.22
C VAL A 133 -10.90 3.63 4.37
N PRO A 134 -11.11 4.03 5.64
CA PRO A 134 -10.56 3.33 6.79
C PRO A 134 -11.23 1.96 6.97
N LEU A 135 -10.50 1.00 7.51
CA LEU A 135 -11.07 -0.26 7.95
C LEU A 135 -11.87 -0.05 9.23
N ALA A 136 -12.98 -0.77 9.35
CA ALA A 136 -13.68 -0.91 10.62
C ALA A 136 -12.76 -1.51 11.69
N THR A 137 -13.02 -1.21 12.95
CA THR A 137 -12.30 -1.79 14.11
C THR A 137 -13.19 -2.71 14.96
N THR A 138 -14.44 -2.88 14.55
CA THR A 138 -15.42 -3.74 15.23
C THR A 138 -16.18 -4.57 14.21
N PRO A 139 -16.50 -5.84 14.51
CA PRO A 139 -17.24 -6.70 13.60
C PRO A 139 -18.66 -6.18 13.33
N ALA A 140 -19.22 -6.59 12.20
CA ALA A 140 -20.61 -6.34 11.89
C ALA A 140 -21.53 -7.15 12.83
N ALA A 141 -22.62 -6.53 13.27
CA ALA A 141 -23.62 -7.17 14.13
C ALA A 141 -24.78 -7.74 13.30
N ALA A 142 -25.36 -8.87 13.74
CA ALA A 142 -26.55 -9.40 13.10
C ALA A 142 -27.70 -8.37 13.10
N GLY A 143 -28.36 -8.22 11.96
CA GLY A 143 -29.39 -7.21 11.73
C GLY A 143 -28.85 -5.83 11.31
N GLU A 144 -27.55 -5.61 11.33
CA GLU A 144 -26.93 -4.39 10.81
C GLU A 144 -27.12 -4.30 9.29
N VAL A 145 -27.31 -3.07 8.77
CA VAL A 145 -27.43 -2.82 7.34
C VAL A 145 -26.10 -2.26 6.81
N LEU A 146 -25.53 -2.95 5.83
CA LEU A 146 -24.31 -2.55 5.14
C LEU A 146 -24.65 -2.11 3.70
N THR A 147 -23.89 -1.16 3.18
CA THR A 147 -23.92 -0.78 1.77
C THR A 147 -22.82 -1.52 1.03
N LEU A 148 -23.19 -2.37 0.07
CA LEU A 148 -22.25 -3.03 -0.82
C LEU A 148 -22.19 -2.27 -2.14
N ALA A 149 -20.99 -2.24 -2.76
CA ALA A 149 -20.81 -1.56 -4.04
C ALA A 149 -19.89 -2.37 -4.97
N GLY A 150 -20.13 -2.27 -6.30
CA GLY A 150 -19.32 -2.96 -7.27
C GLY A 150 -19.56 -2.57 -8.72
N PHE A 151 -18.64 -2.97 -9.59
CA PHE A 151 -18.66 -2.81 -11.04
C PHE A 151 -19.00 -4.12 -11.76
N GLY A 152 -19.57 -5.10 -11.04
CA GLY A 152 -19.96 -6.39 -11.58
C GLY A 152 -21.17 -6.29 -12.51
N ARG A 153 -21.55 -7.44 -13.11
CA ARG A 153 -22.73 -7.51 -13.98
C ARG A 153 -24.02 -7.18 -13.24
N THR A 154 -25.05 -6.77 -13.99
CA THR A 154 -26.37 -6.46 -13.46
C THR A 154 -27.40 -7.50 -13.91
N LYS A 155 -28.69 -7.21 -13.72
CA LYS A 155 -29.78 -7.96 -14.34
C LYS A 155 -29.81 -7.84 -15.87
N THR A 156 -29.28 -6.74 -16.42
CA THR A 156 -29.43 -6.39 -17.83
C THR A 156 -28.12 -6.11 -18.55
N GLU A 157 -27.04 -5.87 -17.83
CA GLU A 157 -25.74 -5.51 -18.40
C GLU A 157 -24.67 -6.51 -17.98
N TRP A 158 -23.88 -7.02 -18.94
CA TRP A 158 -22.76 -7.90 -18.69
C TRP A 158 -21.55 -7.18 -18.09
N VAL A 159 -21.28 -5.98 -18.58
CA VAL A 159 -20.15 -5.12 -18.16
C VAL A 159 -20.68 -3.69 -18.07
N PRO A 160 -21.20 -3.29 -16.91
CA PRO A 160 -21.69 -1.93 -16.73
C PRO A 160 -20.55 -0.91 -16.68
N ASP A 161 -20.83 0.29 -17.21
CA ASP A 161 -19.91 1.42 -17.11
C ASP A 161 -20.02 2.18 -15.79
N LYS A 162 -21.06 1.90 -15.00
CA LYS A 162 -21.32 2.62 -13.74
C LYS A 162 -21.12 1.71 -12.53
N LEU A 163 -20.61 2.31 -11.47
CA LEU A 163 -20.63 1.71 -10.14
C LEU A 163 -22.08 1.62 -9.65
N HIS A 164 -22.43 0.53 -9.04
CA HIS A 164 -23.73 0.30 -8.42
C HIS A 164 -23.57 -0.01 -6.95
N ALA A 165 -24.60 0.27 -6.15
CA ALA A 165 -24.63 0.00 -4.73
C ALA A 165 -25.99 -0.52 -4.28
N GLY A 166 -26.01 -1.33 -3.22
CA GLY A 166 -27.23 -1.87 -2.64
C GLY A 166 -27.11 -2.06 -1.14
N SER A 167 -28.24 -2.14 -0.45
CA SER A 167 -28.32 -2.38 1.00
C SER A 167 -28.49 -3.87 1.26
N PHE A 168 -27.68 -4.41 2.17
CA PHE A 168 -27.69 -5.80 2.62
C PHE A 168 -27.79 -5.85 4.14
N THR A 169 -28.52 -6.84 4.65
CA THR A 169 -28.66 -7.03 6.09
C THR A 169 -27.74 -8.16 6.54
N VAL A 170 -26.95 -7.93 7.56
CA VAL A 170 -26.09 -8.94 8.19
C VAL A 170 -26.96 -10.05 8.80
N ALA A 171 -26.81 -11.27 8.30
CA ALA A 171 -27.47 -12.45 8.82
C ALA A 171 -26.69 -13.03 10.00
N SER A 172 -25.37 -13.22 9.81
CA SER A 172 -24.47 -13.73 10.84
C SER A 172 -23.02 -13.26 10.59
N THR A 173 -22.21 -13.33 11.64
CA THR A 173 -20.77 -13.02 11.57
C THR A 173 -19.99 -14.17 12.21
N THR A 174 -19.00 -14.67 11.51
CA THR A 174 -18.05 -15.70 12.00
C THR A 174 -16.71 -15.08 12.35
N ALA A 175 -15.70 -15.89 12.64
CA ALA A 175 -14.33 -15.40 12.87
C ALA A 175 -13.74 -14.70 11.63
N THR A 176 -14.11 -15.11 10.41
CA THR A 176 -13.48 -14.61 9.16
C THR A 176 -14.46 -14.12 8.12
N THR A 177 -15.77 -14.35 8.28
CA THR A 177 -16.79 -14.02 7.29
C THR A 177 -17.99 -13.31 7.89
N VAL A 178 -18.71 -12.59 7.01
CA VAL A 178 -20.03 -12.01 7.27
C VAL A 178 -20.99 -12.59 6.25
N ASP A 179 -22.06 -13.24 6.71
CA ASP A 179 -23.17 -13.68 5.88
C ASP A 179 -24.18 -12.55 5.72
N LEU A 180 -24.58 -12.30 4.50
CA LEU A 180 -25.43 -11.17 4.12
C LEU A 180 -26.69 -11.65 3.42
N ASN A 181 -27.82 -11.08 3.80
CA ASN A 181 -29.08 -11.20 3.08
C ASN A 181 -29.21 -10.03 2.10
N GLY A 182 -29.37 -10.36 0.83
CA GLY A 182 -29.75 -9.40 -0.20
C GLY A 182 -31.27 -9.27 -0.33
N SER A 183 -31.69 -8.70 -1.44
CA SER A 183 -33.11 -8.53 -1.82
C SER A 183 -33.27 -8.67 -3.33
N ASP A 184 -34.51 -8.63 -3.82
CA ASP A 184 -34.78 -8.62 -5.28
C ASP A 184 -34.14 -7.45 -6.02
N THR A 185 -33.75 -6.41 -5.29
CA THR A 185 -33.09 -5.19 -5.81
C THR A 185 -31.64 -5.04 -5.36
N ALA A 186 -31.09 -6.02 -4.62
CA ALA A 186 -29.72 -5.97 -4.13
C ALA A 186 -29.12 -7.38 -4.07
N THR A 187 -28.30 -7.74 -5.06
CA THR A 187 -27.61 -9.02 -5.19
C THR A 187 -26.19 -8.79 -5.66
N VAL A 188 -25.22 -9.48 -5.04
CA VAL A 188 -23.82 -9.49 -5.48
C VAL A 188 -23.69 -10.39 -6.69
N CYS A 189 -23.15 -9.88 -7.80
CA CYS A 189 -23.01 -10.56 -9.08
C CYS A 189 -21.53 -10.80 -9.43
N GLN A 190 -21.29 -11.55 -10.52
CA GLN A 190 -19.92 -11.75 -11.03
C GLN A 190 -19.29 -10.41 -11.43
N GLY A 191 -18.07 -10.13 -10.93
CA GLY A 191 -17.38 -8.86 -11.09
C GLY A 191 -17.45 -7.98 -9.84
N ASP A 192 -18.36 -8.26 -8.89
CA ASP A 192 -18.43 -7.55 -7.61
C ASP A 192 -17.46 -8.14 -6.56
N ALA A 193 -16.88 -9.31 -6.79
CA ALA A 193 -15.86 -9.87 -5.92
C ALA A 193 -14.74 -8.86 -5.68
N GLY A 194 -14.36 -8.68 -4.41
CA GLY A 194 -13.40 -7.66 -3.98
C GLY A 194 -14.00 -6.29 -3.67
N GLY A 195 -15.28 -6.07 -3.98
CA GLY A 195 -16.00 -4.82 -3.65
C GLY A 195 -16.25 -4.66 -2.16
N PRO A 196 -16.45 -3.43 -1.68
CA PRO A 196 -16.63 -3.14 -0.27
C PRO A 196 -18.03 -3.46 0.26
N ALA A 197 -18.09 -3.91 1.51
CA ALA A 197 -19.23 -3.80 2.40
C ALA A 197 -18.95 -2.68 3.41
N LEU A 198 -19.73 -1.61 3.35
CA LEU A 198 -19.51 -0.34 4.04
C LEU A 198 -20.55 -0.10 5.11
N ARG A 199 -20.15 0.50 6.23
CA ARG A 199 -21.07 1.13 7.19
C ARG A 199 -20.64 2.57 7.45
N THR A 200 -21.59 3.39 7.89
CA THR A 200 -21.30 4.78 8.27
C THR A 200 -21.64 4.98 9.74
N VAL A 201 -20.65 5.35 10.53
CA VAL A 201 -20.77 5.62 11.96
C VAL A 201 -20.35 7.07 12.22
N ASN A 202 -21.24 7.87 12.81
CA ASN A 202 -20.99 9.28 13.10
C ASN A 202 -20.50 10.11 11.90
N GLY A 203 -20.97 9.78 10.70
CA GLY A 203 -20.58 10.47 9.46
C GLY A 203 -19.27 9.99 8.85
N VAL A 204 -18.60 9.00 9.44
CA VAL A 204 -17.40 8.35 8.89
C VAL A 204 -17.81 7.03 8.26
N THR A 205 -17.50 6.86 6.98
CA THR A 205 -17.67 5.58 6.28
C THR A 205 -16.44 4.71 6.49
N GLU A 206 -16.65 3.45 6.85
CA GLU A 206 -15.60 2.46 7.08
C GLU A 206 -15.87 1.15 6.34
N LEU A 207 -14.81 0.44 5.98
CA LEU A 207 -14.84 -0.85 5.31
C LEU A 207 -14.96 -1.96 6.37
N VAL A 208 -16.07 -2.70 6.35
CA VAL A 208 -16.37 -3.77 7.32
C VAL A 208 -15.96 -5.14 6.79
N ALA A 209 -16.23 -5.37 5.49
CA ALA A 209 -15.92 -6.62 4.81
C ALA A 209 -15.72 -6.39 3.31
N VAL A 210 -15.24 -7.42 2.62
CA VAL A 210 -14.97 -7.43 1.18
C VAL A 210 -15.74 -8.59 0.55
N ASN A 211 -16.47 -8.31 -0.54
CA ASN A 211 -17.25 -9.30 -1.27
C ASN A 211 -16.37 -10.48 -1.71
N SER A 212 -16.73 -11.70 -1.33
CA SER A 212 -16.01 -12.92 -1.70
C SER A 212 -16.84 -13.78 -2.64
N ARG A 213 -18.04 -14.19 -2.25
CA ARG A 213 -18.89 -15.09 -3.02
C ARG A 213 -20.38 -14.82 -2.79
N SER A 214 -21.21 -15.18 -3.78
CA SER A 214 -22.67 -15.04 -3.70
C SER A 214 -23.37 -16.14 -4.49
N TRP A 215 -24.67 -16.27 -4.31
CA TRP A 215 -25.51 -17.16 -5.11
C TRP A 215 -25.94 -16.53 -6.44
N GLN A 216 -25.82 -15.22 -6.60
CA GLN A 216 -26.08 -14.46 -7.82
C GLN A 216 -27.54 -14.52 -8.32
N GLY A 217 -28.52 -14.81 -7.48
CA GLY A 217 -29.91 -14.85 -7.88
C GLY A 217 -30.37 -13.54 -8.49
N GLY A 218 -30.92 -13.60 -9.71
CA GLY A 218 -31.35 -12.44 -10.47
C GLY A 218 -30.26 -11.72 -11.28
N CYS A 219 -28.99 -12.16 -11.24
CA CYS A 219 -27.94 -11.63 -12.11
C CYS A 219 -28.09 -12.13 -13.55
N LEU A 220 -27.67 -11.34 -14.53
CA LEU A 220 -27.71 -11.70 -15.94
C LEU A 220 -26.92 -12.98 -16.22
N GLY A 221 -27.54 -13.95 -16.91
CA GLY A 221 -26.92 -15.22 -17.28
C GLY A 221 -26.89 -16.27 -16.18
N ILE A 222 -27.54 -16.05 -15.05
CA ILE A 222 -27.75 -17.03 -14.00
C ILE A 222 -29.07 -17.77 -14.24
N ASP A 223 -29.15 -19.04 -13.84
CA ASP A 223 -30.38 -19.84 -13.92
C ASP A 223 -31.54 -19.09 -13.23
N PRO A 224 -32.65 -18.84 -13.90
CA PRO A 224 -33.81 -18.18 -13.30
C PRO A 224 -34.40 -18.91 -12.06
N ALA A 225 -34.09 -20.18 -11.89
CA ALA A 225 -34.46 -20.94 -10.69
C ALA A 225 -33.62 -20.59 -9.47
N GLU A 226 -32.44 -19.94 -9.64
CA GLU A 226 -31.65 -19.44 -8.54
C GLU A 226 -32.23 -18.10 -8.05
N THR A 227 -32.89 -18.14 -6.89
CA THR A 227 -33.55 -16.98 -6.28
C THR A 227 -32.83 -16.42 -5.06
N ARG A 228 -31.75 -17.08 -4.62
CA ARG A 228 -30.99 -16.60 -3.45
C ARG A 228 -30.15 -15.37 -3.78
N THR A 229 -30.38 -14.29 -3.06
CA THR A 229 -29.72 -12.99 -3.27
C THR A 229 -28.62 -12.71 -2.24
N GLY A 230 -28.40 -13.62 -1.30
CA GLY A 230 -27.38 -13.46 -0.25
C GLY A 230 -25.94 -13.52 -0.77
N ALA A 231 -25.03 -13.10 0.07
CA ALA A 231 -23.58 -13.13 -0.16
C ALA A 231 -22.83 -13.55 1.10
N VAL A 232 -21.59 -13.97 0.92
CA VAL A 232 -20.62 -14.21 2.00
C VAL A 232 -19.40 -13.35 1.73
N ASP A 233 -19.15 -12.42 2.64
CA ASP A 233 -18.06 -11.47 2.55
C ASP A 233 -16.95 -11.80 3.54
N THR A 234 -15.74 -11.44 3.22
CA THR A 234 -14.57 -11.63 4.09
C THR A 234 -14.42 -10.42 5.02
N ARG A 235 -14.38 -10.67 6.34
CA ARG A 235 -14.18 -9.63 7.36
C ARG A 235 -12.82 -8.98 7.25
N VAL A 236 -12.75 -7.68 7.60
CA VAL A 236 -11.50 -6.90 7.61
C VAL A 236 -11.26 -6.12 8.91
N ASP A 237 -12.21 -6.10 9.83
CA ASP A 237 -12.17 -5.29 11.06
C ASP A 237 -11.04 -5.68 12.04
N ASP A 238 -10.54 -6.91 11.96
CA ASP A 238 -9.40 -7.43 12.72
C ASP A 238 -8.08 -7.42 11.92
N LEU A 239 -8.09 -6.92 10.68
CA LEU A 239 -6.94 -6.90 9.77
C LEU A 239 -6.21 -5.56 9.67
N GLY A 240 -6.56 -4.60 10.53
CA GLY A 240 -5.93 -3.28 10.53
C GLY A 240 -4.41 -3.33 10.65
N ALA A 241 -3.85 -4.25 11.43
CA ALA A 241 -2.41 -4.46 11.54
C ALA A 241 -1.81 -4.96 10.21
N TRP A 242 -2.38 -6.02 9.62
CA TRP A 242 -1.90 -6.57 8.35
C TRP A 242 -1.93 -5.52 7.22
N VAL A 243 -3.02 -4.74 7.11
CA VAL A 243 -3.11 -3.66 6.12
C VAL A 243 -2.04 -2.61 6.37
N ARG A 244 -1.90 -2.10 7.61
CA ARG A 244 -0.86 -1.11 7.93
C ARG A 244 0.55 -1.62 7.60
N HIS A 245 0.90 -2.84 8.01
CA HIS A 245 2.21 -3.42 7.71
C HIS A 245 2.48 -3.56 6.21
N THR A 246 1.46 -3.97 5.45
CA THR A 246 1.59 -4.14 4.00
C THR A 246 1.62 -2.80 3.27
N THR A 247 0.80 -1.82 3.72
CA THR A 247 0.69 -0.51 3.09
C THR A 247 1.62 0.52 3.74
N SER A 248 2.38 0.13 4.78
CA SER A 248 3.23 1.03 5.55
C SER A 248 3.99 1.93 4.59
N ARG A 249 3.94 3.20 4.87
CA ARG A 249 4.64 4.25 4.13
C ARG A 249 6.10 3.84 4.07
N ASN A 250 6.78 4.21 2.99
CA ASN A 250 8.23 4.15 2.96
C ASN A 250 8.75 4.70 4.31
N PRO A 251 9.52 3.93 5.11
CA PRO A 251 10.01 4.43 6.39
C PRO A 251 10.78 5.74 6.26
N LEU A 252 11.32 6.03 5.06
CA LEU A 252 11.97 7.29 4.74
C LEU A 252 10.98 8.45 4.51
N ASP A 253 9.67 8.24 4.46
CA ASP A 253 8.67 9.32 4.36
C ASP A 253 8.39 9.93 5.75
N LEU A 254 9.29 10.75 6.23
CA LEU A 254 9.21 11.41 7.53
C LEU A 254 8.22 12.60 7.55
N THR A 255 7.85 13.09 6.38
CA THR A 255 6.93 14.24 6.22
C THR A 255 5.50 13.83 5.94
N ALA A 256 5.25 12.54 5.75
CA ALA A 256 3.96 11.95 5.40
C ALA A 256 3.35 12.51 4.09
N ASP A 257 4.22 12.94 3.14
CA ASP A 257 3.81 13.41 1.82
C ASP A 257 3.85 12.30 0.75
N GLY A 258 4.27 11.10 1.16
CA GLY A 258 4.33 9.92 0.33
C GLY A 258 5.63 9.69 -0.41
N LYS A 259 6.66 10.48 -0.15
CA LYS A 259 7.96 10.41 -0.84
C LYS A 259 9.08 10.09 0.14
N ALA A 260 10.17 9.52 -0.38
CA ALA A 260 11.33 9.25 0.45
C ALA A 260 12.10 10.54 0.77
N ASP A 261 12.20 10.87 2.05
CA ASP A 261 13.01 11.98 2.55
C ASP A 261 14.46 11.50 2.80
N LEU A 262 15.40 12.45 2.88
CA LEU A 262 16.79 12.16 3.17
C LEU A 262 17.23 12.86 4.47
N PRO A 263 17.21 12.16 5.61
CA PRO A 263 17.79 12.69 6.83
C PRO A 263 19.31 12.62 6.79
N ALA A 264 19.96 13.64 7.31
CA ALA A 264 21.41 13.72 7.35
C ALA A 264 21.93 14.51 8.57
N ILE A 265 23.03 14.03 9.17
CA ILE A 265 23.66 14.65 10.34
C ILE A 265 24.93 15.35 9.89
N ARG A 266 25.02 16.65 10.12
CA ARG A 266 26.23 17.42 9.85
C ARG A 266 27.34 17.10 10.86
N SER A 267 28.57 17.10 10.36
CA SER A 267 29.77 16.76 11.16
C SER A 267 30.17 17.88 12.13
N ASP A 268 29.96 19.13 11.74
CA ASP A 268 30.46 20.33 12.44
C ASP A 268 29.61 20.72 13.64
N ASP A 269 28.28 20.62 13.54
CA ASP A 269 27.35 21.09 14.56
C ASP A 269 26.47 19.98 15.16
N GLY A 270 26.49 18.78 14.58
CA GLY A 270 25.63 17.67 15.00
C GLY A 270 24.14 17.92 14.79
N VAL A 271 23.77 18.79 13.87
CA VAL A 271 22.38 19.05 13.53
C VAL A 271 21.88 17.95 12.61
N LEU A 272 20.74 17.38 12.97
CA LEU A 272 19.97 16.48 12.10
C LEU A 272 19.05 17.32 11.21
N TRP A 273 19.32 17.25 9.91
CA TRP A 273 18.51 17.87 8.88
C TRP A 273 17.69 16.80 8.15
N VAL A 274 16.48 17.14 7.76
CA VAL A 274 15.66 16.33 6.83
C VAL A 274 15.48 17.11 5.54
N TYR A 275 15.76 16.47 4.43
CA TYR A 275 15.55 16.97 3.07
C TYR A 275 14.33 16.27 2.49
N PRO A 276 13.15 16.94 2.40
CA PRO A 276 11.95 16.34 1.84
C PRO A 276 12.17 15.87 0.41
N GLY A 277 11.75 14.65 0.10
CA GLY A 277 11.77 14.13 -1.26
C GLY A 277 10.76 14.85 -2.15
N THR A 278 11.10 15.04 -3.42
CA THR A 278 10.17 15.63 -4.39
C THR A 278 9.50 14.56 -5.28
N GLY A 279 10.04 13.34 -5.30
CA GLY A 279 9.64 12.29 -6.22
C GLY A 279 10.06 12.55 -7.68
N ASN A 280 11.03 13.46 -7.91
CA ASN A 280 11.51 13.78 -9.26
C ASN A 280 12.83 13.09 -9.58
N ALA A 281 12.91 12.45 -10.74
CA ALA A 281 14.09 11.75 -11.25
C ALA A 281 15.19 12.68 -11.81
N SER A 282 15.05 14.00 -11.77
CA SER A 282 16.06 14.91 -12.28
C SER A 282 15.96 16.31 -11.67
N GLY A 283 17.10 16.91 -11.35
CA GLY A 283 17.32 18.33 -11.06
C GLY A 283 16.95 18.79 -9.64
N ALA A 284 15.90 18.29 -9.02
CA ALA A 284 15.47 18.67 -7.68
C ALA A 284 14.87 17.45 -6.96
N THR A 285 15.70 16.43 -6.73
CA THR A 285 15.28 15.21 -6.01
C THR A 285 14.85 15.51 -4.57
N PHE A 286 15.46 16.52 -3.95
CA PHE A 286 15.16 16.95 -2.59
C PHE A 286 14.78 18.43 -2.54
N GLY A 287 13.77 18.73 -1.73
CA GLY A 287 13.29 20.09 -1.45
C GLY A 287 14.11 20.82 -0.37
N PRO A 288 13.66 22.03 0.03
CA PRO A 288 14.30 22.78 1.11
C PRO A 288 14.31 21.98 2.42
N ARG A 289 15.51 21.86 3.01
CA ARG A 289 15.68 21.14 4.27
C ARG A 289 15.08 21.89 5.46
N PHE A 290 14.70 21.14 6.47
CA PHE A 290 14.35 21.66 7.80
C PHE A 290 15.13 20.93 8.90
N GLN A 291 15.28 21.60 10.05
CA GLN A 291 15.97 21.03 11.20
C GLN A 291 15.04 20.10 11.98
N ALA A 292 15.44 18.83 12.15
CA ALA A 292 14.69 17.82 12.89
C ALA A 292 15.28 17.53 14.28
N GLY A 293 16.53 17.96 14.56
CA GLY A 293 17.13 17.76 15.86
C GLY A 293 18.52 18.38 15.99
N THR A 294 19.04 18.43 17.21
CA THR A 294 20.38 18.93 17.54
C THR A 294 21.14 17.93 18.42
N SER A 295 22.46 18.13 18.54
CA SER A 295 23.33 17.33 19.43
C SER A 295 23.43 15.85 19.06
N TRP A 296 23.33 15.52 17.75
CA TRP A 296 23.43 14.15 17.25
C TRP A 296 24.89 13.64 17.14
N ASN A 297 25.90 14.44 17.48
CA ASN A 297 27.30 14.02 17.44
C ASN A 297 27.61 12.86 18.40
N SER A 298 26.78 12.65 19.41
CA SER A 298 26.91 11.52 20.34
C SER A 298 26.40 10.18 19.80
N GLN A 299 25.74 10.18 18.63
CA GLN A 299 25.19 8.98 17.99
C GLN A 299 26.15 8.49 16.91
N ASP A 300 26.57 7.23 16.92
CA ASP A 300 27.50 6.65 15.94
C ASP A 300 26.84 5.71 14.93
N ALA A 301 25.62 5.26 15.19
CA ALA A 301 24.79 4.54 14.25
C ALA A 301 23.37 5.13 14.28
N VAL A 302 22.80 5.36 13.10
CA VAL A 302 21.41 5.82 12.94
C VAL A 302 20.82 5.09 11.74
N THR A 303 19.55 4.66 11.86
CA THR A 303 18.77 4.03 10.78
C THR A 303 17.30 4.40 10.97
N ILE A 304 16.48 4.11 9.96
CA ILE A 304 15.04 4.45 9.95
C ILE A 304 14.21 3.18 9.75
N GLY A 305 13.15 3.05 10.53
CA GLY A 305 12.15 2.00 10.40
C GLY A 305 10.91 2.36 11.19
N ASP A 306 9.77 1.78 10.87
CA ASP A 306 8.55 1.89 11.67
C ASP A 306 8.63 0.89 12.82
N LEU A 307 9.21 1.30 13.96
CA LEU A 307 9.53 0.40 15.09
C LEU A 307 8.40 0.29 16.11
N ASP A 308 7.45 1.21 16.13
CA ASP A 308 6.28 1.16 16.99
C ASP A 308 4.98 0.83 16.24
N ASN A 309 5.10 0.57 14.94
CA ASN A 309 4.03 0.15 14.03
C ASN A 309 2.88 1.18 13.92
N ASP A 310 3.21 2.47 14.02
CA ASP A 310 2.23 3.56 13.85
C ASP A 310 2.10 4.03 12.39
N GLY A 311 2.95 3.51 11.49
CA GLY A 311 2.99 3.84 10.06
C GLY A 311 3.85 5.05 9.72
N ASN A 312 4.55 5.65 10.69
CA ASN A 312 5.54 6.69 10.45
C ASN A 312 6.96 6.12 10.59
N GLY A 313 7.92 6.74 9.93
CA GLY A 313 9.32 6.33 10.07
C GLY A 313 9.94 6.85 11.37
N ASP A 314 10.45 5.93 12.20
CA ASP A 314 11.17 6.23 13.43
C ASP A 314 12.65 6.28 13.18
N LEU A 315 13.40 7.04 13.98
CA LEU A 315 14.86 6.94 14.05
C LEU A 315 15.28 5.97 15.15
N LEU A 316 15.99 4.92 14.76
CA LEU A 316 16.79 4.10 15.66
C LEU A 316 18.20 4.67 15.71
N SER A 317 18.69 5.05 16.88
CA SER A 317 20.06 5.53 17.06
C SER A 317 20.81 4.78 18.14
N ARG A 318 22.15 4.68 17.98
CA ARG A 318 23.04 4.15 18.99
C ARG A 318 23.88 5.27 19.60
N GLN A 319 23.85 5.37 20.91
CA GLN A 319 24.72 6.25 21.69
C GLN A 319 26.15 5.68 21.67
N ALA A 320 27.12 6.44 21.18
CA ALA A 320 28.50 5.99 21.02
C ALA A 320 29.18 5.64 22.35
N SER A 321 28.86 6.35 23.45
CA SER A 321 29.54 6.22 24.74
C SER A 321 29.28 4.89 25.46
N ASP A 322 28.04 4.37 25.34
CA ASP A 322 27.61 3.20 26.13
C ASP A 322 26.87 2.13 25.32
N GLY A 323 26.67 2.38 23.98
CA GLY A 323 25.96 1.48 23.09
C GLY A 323 24.46 1.38 23.39
N THR A 324 23.89 2.36 24.07
CA THR A 324 22.44 2.40 24.28
C THR A 324 21.72 2.65 22.97
N LEU A 325 20.69 1.84 22.68
CA LEU A 325 19.80 2.04 21.55
C LEU A 325 18.57 2.84 21.98
N TRP A 326 18.30 3.90 21.20
CA TRP A 326 17.16 4.79 21.37
C TRP A 326 16.29 4.79 20.13
N VAL A 327 14.98 4.69 20.31
CA VAL A 327 13.97 4.95 19.28
C VAL A 327 13.41 6.35 19.49
N TYR A 328 13.36 7.13 18.42
CA TYR A 328 12.70 8.42 18.35
C TYR A 328 11.48 8.26 17.43
N PRO A 329 10.26 8.11 17.99
CA PRO A 329 9.05 7.91 17.21
C PRO A 329 8.81 9.02 16.20
N GLY A 330 8.54 8.67 14.97
CA GLY A 330 8.17 9.59 13.92
C GLY A 330 6.76 10.16 14.12
N THR A 331 6.53 11.39 13.73
CA THR A 331 5.21 12.02 13.84
C THR A 331 4.52 12.26 12.50
N GLY A 332 5.24 12.04 11.40
CA GLY A 332 4.78 12.37 10.06
C GLY A 332 4.63 13.88 9.82
N LYS A 333 5.33 14.72 10.60
CA LYS A 333 5.22 16.20 10.52
C LYS A 333 6.60 16.83 10.37
N THR A 334 6.67 17.94 9.65
CA THR A 334 7.90 18.74 9.50
C THR A 334 8.27 19.52 10.76
N SER A 335 7.29 19.84 11.61
CA SER A 335 7.50 20.45 12.93
C SER A 335 7.25 19.43 14.03
N GLY A 336 8.23 19.22 14.90
CA GLY A 336 8.18 18.14 15.88
C GLY A 336 8.20 16.76 15.20
N THR A 337 9.13 16.58 14.27
CA THR A 337 9.28 15.39 13.41
C THR A 337 9.40 14.11 14.22
N PHE A 338 9.98 14.19 15.42
CA PHE A 338 10.15 13.06 16.32
C PHE A 338 9.53 13.35 17.70
N GLY A 339 8.91 12.32 18.27
CA GLY A 339 8.33 12.32 19.61
C GLY A 339 9.37 12.06 20.72
N THR A 340 8.88 11.76 21.92
CA THR A 340 9.72 11.43 23.07
C THR A 340 10.39 10.07 22.86
N ARG A 341 11.73 10.07 22.86
CA ARG A 341 12.51 8.83 22.68
C ARG A 341 12.33 7.85 23.85
N TYR A 342 12.46 6.57 23.53
CA TYR A 342 12.53 5.49 24.51
C TYR A 342 13.68 4.53 24.20
N GLN A 343 14.18 3.84 25.24
CA GLN A 343 15.31 2.93 25.14
C GLN A 343 14.84 1.52 24.81
N ILE A 344 15.52 0.85 23.84
CA ILE A 344 15.22 -0.54 23.45
C ILE A 344 16.41 -1.50 23.62
N GLY A 345 17.62 -1.00 23.87
CA GLY A 345 18.79 -1.84 24.03
C GLY A 345 19.92 -1.16 24.80
N ARG A 346 20.89 -1.95 25.23
CA ARG A 346 22.12 -1.50 25.92
C ARG A 346 23.32 -2.30 25.44
N SER A 347 24.52 -1.69 25.55
CA SER A 347 25.80 -2.37 25.27
C SER A 347 25.91 -2.90 23.82
N TRP A 348 25.46 -2.10 22.85
CA TRP A 348 25.52 -2.46 21.42
C TRP A 348 26.81 -2.01 20.72
N GLN A 349 27.87 -1.61 21.46
CA GLN A 349 29.15 -1.14 20.90
C GLN A 349 29.83 -2.19 20.02
N SER A 350 29.59 -3.48 20.30
CA SER A 350 30.14 -4.59 19.51
C SER A 350 29.49 -4.77 18.12
N GLN A 351 28.42 -4.03 17.82
CA GLN A 351 27.73 -4.07 16.52
C GLN A 351 28.19 -2.89 15.66
N ASP A 352 28.75 -3.14 14.48
CA ASP A 352 29.22 -2.07 13.58
C ASP A 352 28.29 -1.79 12.39
N VAL A 353 27.30 -2.63 12.17
CA VAL A 353 26.19 -2.42 11.24
C VAL A 353 24.87 -2.49 11.99
N THR A 354 23.97 -1.58 11.71
CA THR A 354 22.60 -1.59 12.22
C THR A 354 21.66 -1.13 11.11
N ARG A 355 20.69 -1.96 10.73
CA ARG A 355 19.67 -1.68 9.70
C ARG A 355 18.31 -2.18 10.17
N THR A 356 17.26 -1.55 9.69
CA THR A 356 15.87 -1.84 10.08
C THR A 356 15.06 -2.26 8.87
N GLY A 357 14.32 -3.36 8.95
CA GLY A 357 13.45 -3.87 7.88
C GLY A 357 12.78 -5.16 8.30
N ASP A 358 11.77 -5.61 7.58
CA ASP A 358 11.09 -6.90 7.81
C ASP A 358 11.89 -8.05 7.16
N PHE A 359 12.77 -8.70 7.92
CA PHE A 359 13.63 -9.78 7.42
C PHE A 359 12.97 -11.16 7.52
N ASN A 360 11.97 -11.34 8.37
CA ASN A 360 11.31 -12.62 8.60
C ASN A 360 9.95 -12.75 7.91
N GLY A 361 9.43 -11.65 7.33
CA GLY A 361 8.15 -11.62 6.59
C GLY A 361 6.92 -11.58 7.49
N ASP A 362 7.05 -11.17 8.76
CA ASP A 362 5.91 -11.07 9.69
C ASP A 362 5.23 -9.69 9.66
N GLY A 363 5.77 -8.74 8.88
CA GLY A 363 5.25 -7.40 8.70
C GLY A 363 5.71 -6.41 9.77
N LEU A 364 6.54 -6.81 10.74
CA LEU A 364 7.10 -5.94 11.77
C LEU A 364 8.51 -5.51 11.38
N THR A 365 8.94 -4.36 11.89
CA THR A 365 10.30 -3.87 11.65
C THR A 365 11.31 -4.59 12.56
N ASP A 366 12.16 -5.41 11.95
CA ASP A 366 13.29 -6.09 12.61
C ASP A 366 14.52 -5.19 12.61
N VAL A 367 15.53 -5.57 13.42
CA VAL A 367 16.86 -4.94 13.44
C VAL A 367 17.94 -5.94 13.03
N LEU A 368 18.54 -5.73 11.85
CA LEU A 368 19.73 -6.44 11.39
C LEU A 368 20.98 -5.79 11.99
N THR A 369 21.89 -6.61 12.53
CA THR A 369 23.18 -6.15 13.05
C THR A 369 24.32 -7.04 12.58
N ARG A 370 25.54 -6.45 12.52
CA ARG A 370 26.78 -7.21 12.33
C ARG A 370 27.62 -7.14 13.59
N GLN A 371 28.02 -8.30 14.11
CA GLN A 371 29.01 -8.40 15.19
C GLN A 371 30.39 -8.05 14.60
N ALA A 372 31.00 -6.98 15.08
CA ALA A 372 32.26 -6.46 14.51
C ALA A 372 33.44 -7.46 14.64
N SER A 373 33.46 -8.29 15.70
CA SER A 373 34.59 -9.20 16.01
C SER A 373 34.73 -10.35 15.01
N ASP A 374 33.63 -10.88 14.48
CA ASP A 374 33.61 -12.08 13.65
C ASP A 374 32.81 -11.96 12.34
N GLY A 375 32.14 -10.81 12.14
CA GLY A 375 31.31 -10.57 10.95
C GLY A 375 30.02 -11.39 10.94
N THR A 376 29.56 -11.87 12.08
CA THR A 376 28.28 -12.57 12.16
C THR A 376 27.12 -11.58 12.03
N LEU A 377 26.17 -11.87 11.14
CA LEU A 377 24.92 -11.14 11.04
C LEU A 377 23.83 -11.76 11.93
N TRP A 378 23.17 -10.90 12.67
CA TRP A 378 22.05 -11.23 13.53
C TRP A 378 20.84 -10.39 13.18
N VAL A 379 19.65 -10.99 13.22
CA VAL A 379 18.37 -10.29 13.16
C VAL A 379 17.69 -10.38 14.52
N TYR A 380 17.27 -9.25 15.05
CA TYR A 380 16.41 -9.13 16.21
C TYR A 380 14.99 -8.84 15.68
N PRO A 381 14.06 -9.81 15.78
CA PRO A 381 12.72 -9.62 15.25
C PRO A 381 12.00 -8.50 15.99
N GLY A 382 11.23 -7.71 15.24
CA GLY A 382 10.23 -6.81 15.81
C GLY A 382 9.16 -7.58 16.57
N THR A 383 8.51 -6.92 17.51
CA THR A 383 7.34 -7.46 18.22
C THR A 383 6.17 -6.51 18.12
N THR A 384 4.98 -6.96 18.47
CA THR A 384 3.78 -6.09 18.56
C THR A 384 3.78 -5.21 19.82
N GLU A 385 4.79 -5.39 20.69
CA GLU A 385 4.95 -4.59 21.89
C GLU A 385 5.58 -3.23 21.57
N SER A 386 5.30 -2.23 22.38
CA SER A 386 5.91 -0.91 22.31
C SER A 386 6.93 -0.69 23.44
N GLY A 387 7.81 0.29 23.28
CA GLY A 387 8.80 0.63 24.30
C GLY A 387 9.95 -0.40 24.38
N PRO A 388 10.44 -0.75 25.58
CA PRO A 388 11.64 -1.59 25.74
C PRO A 388 11.53 -3.02 25.21
N ALA A 389 10.32 -3.54 25.00
CA ALA A 389 10.07 -4.91 24.55
C ALA A 389 9.87 -5.02 23.03
N VAL A 390 10.19 -3.98 22.28
CA VAL A 390 9.98 -3.92 20.84
C VAL A 390 10.80 -4.95 20.04
N LEU A 391 11.88 -5.50 20.59
CA LEU A 391 12.74 -6.50 19.95
C LEU A 391 12.66 -7.86 20.66
N GLY A 392 12.47 -8.91 19.86
CA GLY A 392 12.44 -10.31 20.30
C GLY A 392 13.82 -10.97 20.36
N THR A 393 13.81 -12.31 20.51
CA THR A 393 15.05 -13.11 20.56
C THR A 393 15.71 -13.17 19.20
N ARG A 394 16.98 -12.75 19.11
CA ARG A 394 17.74 -12.73 17.87
C ARG A 394 18.00 -14.13 17.29
N TYR A 395 18.15 -14.20 15.98
CA TYR A 395 18.61 -15.36 15.24
C TYR A 395 19.72 -14.99 14.25
N GLN A 396 20.60 -15.95 13.94
CA GLN A 396 21.72 -15.75 13.04
C GLN A 396 21.31 -15.89 11.59
N VAL A 397 21.74 -14.94 10.73
CA VAL A 397 21.40 -14.93 9.29
C VAL A 397 22.62 -14.96 8.37
N GLY A 398 23.83 -14.82 8.90
CA GLY A 398 25.06 -14.87 8.09
C GLY A 398 26.32 -14.91 8.92
N THR A 399 27.44 -15.26 8.26
CA THR A 399 28.81 -15.27 8.86
C THR A 399 29.80 -14.69 7.87
N GLY A 400 30.95 -14.20 8.38
CA GLY A 400 32.07 -13.76 7.55
C GLY A 400 31.83 -12.44 6.79
N TRP A 401 30.96 -11.56 7.29
CA TRP A 401 30.59 -10.30 6.65
C TRP A 401 31.61 -9.17 6.87
N ASN A 402 32.74 -9.41 7.53
CA ASN A 402 33.79 -8.40 7.72
C ASN A 402 34.47 -7.96 6.40
N SER A 403 34.30 -8.74 5.31
CA SER A 403 34.75 -8.36 3.98
C SER A 403 33.86 -7.32 3.29
N GLN A 404 32.71 -6.98 3.87
CA GLN A 404 31.75 -6.00 3.34
C GLN A 404 31.93 -4.68 4.11
N ASP A 405 32.24 -3.58 3.39
CA ASP A 405 32.42 -2.25 4.00
C ASP A 405 31.21 -1.33 3.90
N ALA A 406 30.22 -1.68 3.08
CA ALA A 406 28.92 -1.06 3.06
C ALA A 406 27.83 -2.14 3.10
N VAL A 407 26.83 -1.93 3.95
CA VAL A 407 25.64 -2.79 4.05
C VAL A 407 24.41 -1.89 4.15
N THR A 408 23.46 -2.05 3.25
CA THR A 408 22.15 -1.40 3.29
C THR A 408 21.07 -2.39 2.88
N ILE A 409 19.82 -2.00 2.95
CA ILE A 409 18.69 -2.90 2.72
C ILE A 409 17.63 -2.25 1.84
N GLY A 410 16.87 -3.06 1.12
CA GLY A 410 15.73 -2.62 0.31
C GLY A 410 15.16 -3.77 -0.48
N ASP A 411 13.97 -3.63 -1.01
CA ASP A 411 13.36 -4.59 -1.96
C ASP A 411 13.87 -4.24 -3.37
N LEU A 412 15.03 -4.79 -3.75
CA LEU A 412 15.75 -4.41 -4.98
C LEU A 412 15.26 -5.15 -6.23
N ASP A 413 14.63 -6.31 -6.08
CA ASP A 413 14.06 -7.08 -7.17
C ASP A 413 12.53 -7.03 -7.22
N ASN A 414 11.92 -6.22 -6.32
CA ASN A 414 10.49 -5.96 -6.22
C ASN A 414 9.67 -7.25 -5.97
N ASP A 415 10.25 -8.20 -5.23
CA ASP A 415 9.54 -9.43 -4.83
C ASP A 415 8.74 -9.25 -3.52
N GLY A 416 8.91 -8.11 -2.86
CA GLY A 416 8.21 -7.73 -1.65
C GLY A 416 8.91 -8.09 -0.37
N ARG A 417 10.14 -8.55 -0.44
CA ARG A 417 10.96 -8.88 0.72
C ARG A 417 12.14 -7.93 0.82
N VAL A 418 12.67 -7.81 2.03
CA VAL A 418 13.84 -6.97 2.25
C VAL A 418 15.10 -7.72 1.86
N ASP A 419 15.81 -7.21 0.85
CA ASP A 419 17.13 -7.69 0.44
C ASP A 419 18.23 -6.99 1.21
N VAL A 420 19.43 -7.59 1.22
CA VAL A 420 20.65 -6.93 1.67
C VAL A 420 21.51 -6.57 0.47
N LEU A 421 21.79 -5.28 0.31
CA LEU A 421 22.79 -4.76 -0.61
C LEU A 421 24.12 -4.59 0.17
N SER A 422 25.19 -5.20 -0.32
CA SER A 422 26.51 -5.04 0.28
C SER A 422 27.58 -4.70 -0.76
N ARG A 423 28.64 -4.01 -0.30
CA ARG A 423 29.83 -3.74 -1.09
C ARG A 423 31.00 -4.54 -0.56
N GLN A 424 31.64 -5.31 -1.44
CA GLN A 424 32.89 -6.01 -1.17
C GLN A 424 34.04 -4.98 -1.04
N ALA A 425 34.71 -4.93 0.10
CA ALA A 425 35.74 -3.93 0.39
C ALA A 425 36.95 -4.02 -0.57
N SER A 426 37.32 -5.23 -1.00
CA SER A 426 38.53 -5.48 -1.79
C SER A 426 38.48 -4.92 -3.21
N ASP A 427 37.33 -4.95 -3.86
CA ASP A 427 37.18 -4.60 -5.28
C ASP A 427 35.99 -3.67 -5.59
N GLY A 428 35.20 -3.29 -4.56
CA GLY A 428 34.02 -2.44 -4.70
C GLY A 428 32.88 -3.11 -5.46
N THR A 429 32.85 -4.43 -5.52
CA THR A 429 31.73 -5.15 -6.13
C THR A 429 30.50 -5.02 -5.25
N LEU A 430 29.37 -4.66 -5.87
CA LEU A 430 28.05 -4.65 -5.22
C LEU A 430 27.33 -5.98 -5.40
N TRP A 431 26.89 -6.54 -4.30
CA TRP A 431 26.13 -7.77 -4.22
C TRP A 431 24.76 -7.55 -3.58
N VAL A 432 23.73 -8.10 -4.20
CA VAL A 432 22.40 -8.23 -3.60
C VAL A 432 22.23 -9.65 -3.09
N TYR A 433 21.79 -9.78 -1.85
CA TYR A 433 21.37 -11.02 -1.20
C TYR A 433 19.85 -10.97 -1.07
N PRO A 434 19.08 -11.64 -1.97
CA PRO A 434 17.63 -11.62 -1.94
C PRO A 434 17.07 -12.12 -0.62
N GLY A 435 16.14 -11.38 -0.06
CA GLY A 435 15.43 -11.79 1.15
C GLY A 435 14.49 -12.97 0.89
N THR A 436 14.38 -13.89 1.84
CA THR A 436 13.44 -15.02 1.74
C THR A 436 12.19 -14.81 2.57
N GLY A 437 12.17 -13.80 3.45
CA GLY A 437 11.11 -13.60 4.44
C GLY A 437 11.02 -14.75 5.45
N ARG A 438 12.16 -15.38 5.80
CA ARG A 438 12.20 -16.53 6.73
C ARG A 438 13.31 -16.37 7.75
N THR A 439 13.09 -16.89 8.95
CA THR A 439 14.10 -16.90 10.01
C THR A 439 15.25 -17.89 9.74
N SER A 440 15.00 -18.95 8.97
CA SER A 440 16.01 -19.91 8.52
C SER A 440 16.24 -19.80 7.02
N GLY A 441 17.50 -19.64 6.61
CA GLY A 441 17.85 -19.33 5.22
C GLY A 441 17.31 -17.96 4.82
N ALA A 442 17.55 -16.95 5.63
CA ALA A 442 17.01 -15.60 5.48
C ALA A 442 17.35 -14.94 4.13
N PHE A 443 18.46 -15.37 3.50
CA PHE A 443 18.89 -14.85 2.20
C PHE A 443 19.06 -15.97 1.17
N GLY A 444 18.66 -15.67 -0.07
CA GLY A 444 18.84 -16.52 -1.24
C GLY A 444 20.25 -16.40 -1.86
N THR A 445 20.41 -16.95 -3.06
CA THR A 445 21.65 -16.87 -3.82
C THR A 445 21.92 -15.43 -4.24
N ARG A 446 23.06 -14.88 -3.79
CA ARG A 446 23.42 -13.50 -4.15
C ARG A 446 23.70 -13.33 -5.65
N TYR A 447 23.45 -12.14 -6.15
CA TYR A 447 23.81 -11.74 -7.51
C TYR A 447 24.51 -10.37 -7.52
N GLN A 448 25.34 -10.15 -8.55
CA GLN A 448 26.11 -8.92 -8.70
C GLN A 448 25.32 -7.86 -9.46
N ILE A 449 25.37 -6.61 -8.98
CA ILE A 449 24.70 -5.46 -9.63
C ILE A 449 25.65 -4.33 -10.02
N GLY A 450 26.90 -4.33 -9.50
CA GLY A 450 27.88 -3.29 -9.80
C GLY A 450 29.31 -3.71 -9.53
N ARG A 451 30.26 -2.93 -10.04
CA ARG A 451 31.71 -3.11 -9.84
C ARG A 451 32.38 -1.76 -9.61
N SER A 452 33.53 -1.78 -8.91
CA SER A 452 34.39 -0.60 -8.74
C SER A 452 33.70 0.58 -8.02
N TRP A 453 32.92 0.28 -6.98
CA TRP A 453 32.19 1.27 -6.19
C TRP A 453 32.99 1.85 -5.02
N GLN A 454 34.32 1.67 -4.98
CA GLN A 454 35.18 2.17 -3.88
C GLN A 454 35.19 3.71 -3.77
N SER A 455 34.88 4.42 -4.87
CA SER A 455 34.79 5.88 -4.87
C SER A 455 33.53 6.43 -4.15
N GLN A 456 32.60 5.56 -3.79
CA GLN A 456 31.37 5.91 -3.07
C GLN A 456 31.57 5.65 -1.58
N ASP A 457 31.42 6.64 -0.72
CA ASP A 457 31.57 6.50 0.74
C ASP A 457 30.23 6.37 1.50
N VAL A 458 29.12 6.63 0.82
CA VAL A 458 27.76 6.41 1.30
C VAL A 458 26.98 5.58 0.28
N THR A 459 26.23 4.63 0.75
CA THR A 459 25.27 3.84 -0.05
C THR A 459 23.98 3.67 0.75
N ARG A 460 22.86 4.08 0.20
CA ARG A 460 21.52 4.01 0.80
C ARG A 460 20.51 3.56 -0.24
N THR A 461 19.39 3.08 0.23
CA THR A 461 18.28 2.59 -0.58
C THR A 461 16.98 3.27 -0.20
N GLY A 462 16.13 3.52 -1.17
CA GLY A 462 14.81 4.15 -0.99
C GLY A 462 14.20 4.47 -2.36
N ASP A 463 12.92 4.78 -2.41
CA ASP A 463 12.26 5.27 -3.62
C ASP A 463 12.45 6.80 -3.71
N PHE A 464 13.60 7.23 -4.26
CA PHE A 464 13.96 8.65 -4.34
C PHE A 464 13.36 9.38 -5.55
N ASN A 465 12.92 8.63 -6.56
CA ASN A 465 12.32 9.18 -7.78
C ASN A 465 10.79 9.10 -7.81
N GLY A 466 10.17 8.39 -6.84
CA GLY A 466 8.71 8.28 -6.70
C GLY A 466 8.07 7.27 -7.65
N ASP A 467 8.84 6.34 -8.25
CA ASP A 467 8.30 5.34 -9.18
C ASP A 467 7.80 4.05 -8.49
N GLY A 468 7.96 3.98 -7.16
CA GLY A 468 7.55 2.83 -6.34
C GLY A 468 8.56 1.70 -6.28
N LEU A 469 9.76 1.86 -6.90
CA LEU A 469 10.84 0.87 -6.87
C LEU A 469 11.97 1.35 -5.95
N THR A 470 12.76 0.41 -5.46
CA THR A 470 13.90 0.74 -4.59
C THR A 470 15.09 1.19 -5.40
N ASP A 471 15.47 2.48 -5.28
CA ASP A 471 16.66 3.09 -5.86
C ASP A 471 17.88 2.89 -4.95
N VAL A 472 19.07 3.12 -5.51
CA VAL A 472 20.33 3.21 -4.76
C VAL A 472 20.87 4.64 -4.82
N LEU A 473 20.93 5.32 -3.68
CA LEU A 473 21.58 6.62 -3.51
C LEU A 473 23.00 6.43 -3.05
N THR A 474 23.95 7.14 -3.66
CA THR A 474 25.37 7.11 -3.29
C THR A 474 25.94 8.52 -3.16
N ARG A 475 26.99 8.66 -2.34
CA ARG A 475 27.82 9.88 -2.30
C ARG A 475 29.18 9.59 -2.89
N GLN A 476 29.60 10.40 -3.87
CA GLN A 476 30.96 10.42 -4.38
C GLN A 476 31.90 11.01 -3.32
N ALA A 477 32.88 10.23 -2.86
CA ALA A 477 33.76 10.66 -1.77
C ALA A 477 34.63 11.87 -2.11
N SER A 478 35.00 12.05 -3.39
CA SER A 478 35.92 13.10 -3.84
C SER A 478 35.37 14.49 -3.79
N ASP A 479 34.05 14.67 -4.00
CA ASP A 479 33.42 15.97 -4.18
C ASP A 479 32.09 16.13 -3.43
N GLY A 480 31.62 15.08 -2.74
CA GLY A 480 30.35 15.07 -2.02
C GLY A 480 29.12 15.14 -2.91
N THR A 481 29.22 14.75 -4.19
CA THR A 481 28.08 14.68 -5.08
C THR A 481 27.21 13.47 -4.75
N LEU A 482 25.90 13.67 -4.65
CA LEU A 482 24.92 12.59 -4.52
C LEU A 482 24.45 12.14 -5.91
N TRP A 483 24.42 10.83 -6.09
CA TRP A 483 23.90 10.15 -7.28
C TRP A 483 22.80 9.19 -6.88
N VAL A 484 21.71 9.16 -7.64
CA VAL A 484 20.66 8.14 -7.53
C VAL A 484 20.73 7.24 -8.75
N TYR A 485 20.74 5.95 -8.53
CA TYR A 485 20.60 4.89 -9.52
C TYR A 485 19.19 4.32 -9.40
N PRO A 486 18.26 4.64 -10.34
CA PRO A 486 16.90 4.15 -10.28
C PRO A 486 16.82 2.63 -10.26
N GLY A 487 16.00 2.08 -9.39
CA GLY A 487 15.66 0.68 -9.39
C GLY A 487 14.82 0.30 -10.62
N THR A 488 14.96 -0.92 -11.08
CA THR A 488 14.14 -1.43 -12.19
C THR A 488 13.15 -2.51 -11.75
N GLY A 489 13.25 -2.93 -10.47
CA GLY A 489 12.47 -4.06 -9.95
C GLY A 489 12.85 -5.40 -10.58
N LYS A 490 14.05 -5.52 -11.17
CA LYS A 490 14.55 -6.77 -11.77
C LYS A 490 15.80 -7.25 -11.03
N ALA A 491 15.91 -8.54 -10.85
CA ALA A 491 17.12 -9.16 -10.32
C ALA A 491 18.27 -9.17 -11.35
N GLY A 492 19.52 -9.22 -10.86
CA GLY A 492 20.72 -9.38 -11.68
C GLY A 492 21.34 -8.07 -12.15
N THR A 493 22.00 -8.08 -13.31
CA THR A 493 22.73 -6.91 -13.84
C THR A 493 21.84 -5.77 -14.29
N GLU A 494 20.55 -5.99 -14.41
CA GLU A 494 19.55 -4.99 -14.79
C GLU A 494 18.84 -4.35 -13.59
N THR A 495 19.26 -4.64 -12.35
CA THR A 495 18.64 -4.11 -11.13
C THR A 495 18.64 -2.59 -11.08
N LEU A 496 19.69 -1.94 -11.60
CA LEU A 496 19.86 -0.49 -11.58
C LEU A 496 19.84 0.12 -12.98
N GLY A 497 19.11 1.21 -13.11
CA GLY A 497 19.04 2.02 -14.33
C GLY A 497 20.15 3.07 -14.42
N THR A 498 20.00 3.99 -15.38
CA THR A 498 20.96 5.10 -15.59
C THR A 498 20.87 6.11 -14.45
N ARG A 499 22.00 6.36 -13.79
CA ARG A 499 22.06 7.31 -12.67
C ARG A 499 21.80 8.74 -13.08
N TYR A 500 21.30 9.53 -12.15
CA TYR A 500 21.20 10.97 -12.25
C TYR A 500 21.76 11.65 -10.99
N GLN A 501 22.17 12.92 -11.11
CA GLN A 501 22.69 13.70 -10.00
C GLN A 501 21.53 14.19 -9.12
N ALA A 502 21.56 13.86 -7.82
CA ALA A 502 20.55 14.25 -6.84
C ALA A 502 20.95 15.45 -5.97
N GLY A 503 22.24 15.78 -5.93
CA GLY A 503 22.70 16.92 -5.14
C GLY A 503 24.22 17.10 -5.15
N THR A 504 24.69 18.24 -4.65
CA THR A 504 26.13 18.57 -4.49
C THR A 504 26.39 19.12 -3.10
N GLY A 505 27.67 19.13 -2.68
CA GLY A 505 28.07 19.74 -1.42
C GLY A 505 27.74 18.92 -0.15
N TRP A 506 27.63 17.59 -0.29
CA TRP A 506 27.29 16.70 0.83
C TRP A 506 28.50 16.20 1.63
N GLY A 507 29.71 16.69 1.34
CA GLY A 507 30.92 16.38 2.10
C GLY A 507 30.80 16.63 3.62
N PRO A 508 30.16 17.71 4.10
CA PRO A 508 30.03 18.01 5.52
C PRO A 508 29.11 17.06 6.32
N TYR A 509 28.42 16.13 5.69
CA TYR A 509 27.51 15.20 6.38
C TYR A 509 28.24 13.89 6.71
N ARG A 510 28.33 13.53 7.99
CA ARG A 510 28.95 12.27 8.45
C ARG A 510 28.00 11.08 8.40
N ILE A 511 26.70 11.30 8.53
CA ILE A 511 25.64 10.29 8.42
C ILE A 511 24.62 10.84 7.42
N ILE A 512 24.30 10.02 6.45
CA ILE A 512 23.20 10.18 5.48
C ILE A 512 22.41 8.89 5.58
N LEU A 513 21.08 8.99 5.78
CA LEU A 513 20.20 7.85 6.08
C LEU A 513 19.39 7.42 4.87
#